data_f8637d034866d6b297ccb5c2bf0e7d7f
#
_entry.id   f8637d034866d6b297ccb5c2bf0e7d7f
#
_cell.length_a   1.000
_cell.length_b   1.000
_cell.length_c   1.000
_cell.angle_alpha   90.00
_cell.angle_beta   90.00
_cell.angle_gamma   90.00
#
_symmetry.space_group_name_H-M   'P 1'
#
loop_
_entity.id
_entity.type
_entity.pdbx_description
1 polymer ?
#
loop_
_entity_poly.entity_id
_entity_poly.type
_entity_poly.pdbx_seq_one_letter_code
_entity_poly.pdbx_strand_id
1 'polypeptide(L)'
;MSKSPVALIILDGFGCRNEEEGNAVFHAKKPNFDRYWDQYPHSHLTASGEAVGLPAGQMGNSEVGHLNIGAGRIVYQSLTRVNLAIREGEFAENQTLLDAMNHTKKKGTDLHLFGLLSDGGVHSHIEHMYALLKLAAKEGVKNVYVHAFLDGRDVGPKTAQGYIKDAEAKMKEIGVGQFATISGRYYSMDRDKRWERVEKSYRSMVYGDGPAYPSAMECVEDSYEHGIFDEFVIPSVITAEDGKPVATIKDDDAVIFYNFRPDRAIQISNTFTNKDFRSFDRGPGHPNNLHFVCLTHFSETVEGYVAFKPTNLDNTLGEVLSQNQLTQLRIAETEKYPHVTFFMSGGREEKFPGEERILINSPKVATYDLKPEMSAYEVTDALLEQIEADRFDAILLNFANPDMVGHSGMLEPTIKAIETVDECLGKIVDLIVSKGGTVIITADHGNADEVVTLEGDPMTAHTTNPVPVIITKNQVTLRTGGILGDLAPTMLDLLGVEKPVEMTGKSLLSK
;
A
#
# COMPACT_ATOMS: atom_id res chain seq x y z
N MET A 1 -9.56 41.77 -5.92
CA MET A 1 -9.42 41.58 -4.47
C MET A 1 -8.20 40.73 -4.25
N SER A 2 -7.35 41.03 -3.29
CA SER A 2 -6.23 40.16 -2.91
C SER A 2 -6.78 38.81 -2.45
N LYS A 3 -6.20 37.71 -2.90
CA LYS A 3 -6.57 36.36 -2.43
C LYS A 3 -5.95 36.12 -1.05
N SER A 4 -6.70 35.45 -0.19
CA SER A 4 -6.22 34.97 1.11
C SER A 4 -6.03 33.45 1.01
N PRO A 5 -4.88 32.97 0.53
CA PRO A 5 -4.70 31.58 0.20
C PRO A 5 -4.71 30.67 1.45
N VAL A 6 -5.15 29.45 1.27
CA VAL A 6 -4.92 28.35 2.23
C VAL A 6 -3.78 27.49 1.71
N ALA A 7 -2.70 27.39 2.46
CA ALA A 7 -1.55 26.59 2.11
C ALA A 7 -1.43 25.35 2.99
N LEU A 8 -1.10 24.20 2.40
CA LEU A 8 -0.63 22.99 3.07
C LEU A 8 0.87 22.84 2.78
N ILE A 9 1.67 22.93 3.82
CA ILE A 9 3.13 22.75 3.77
C ILE A 9 3.48 21.43 4.46
N ILE A 10 4.04 20.51 3.70
CA ILE A 10 4.46 19.19 4.15
C ILE A 10 5.97 19.20 4.33
N LEU A 11 6.43 19.03 5.56
CA LEU A 11 7.82 18.81 5.94
C LEU A 11 8.08 17.30 5.88
N ASP A 12 8.41 16.79 4.70
CA ASP A 12 8.51 15.35 4.43
C ASP A 12 9.44 14.66 5.41
N GLY A 13 8.98 13.60 6.08
CA GLY A 13 9.79 12.86 7.06
C GLY A 13 9.99 13.52 8.41
N PHE A 14 9.30 14.64 8.71
CA PHE A 14 9.42 15.36 9.98
C PHE A 14 8.53 14.74 11.07
N GLY A 15 9.03 13.66 11.73
CA GLY A 15 8.33 13.01 12.83
C GLY A 15 8.49 13.73 14.16
N CYS A 16 7.66 13.37 15.14
CA CYS A 16 7.69 13.86 16.51
C CYS A 16 8.08 12.74 17.47
N ARG A 17 9.24 12.87 18.13
CA ARG A 17 9.76 11.93 19.09
C ARG A 17 10.33 12.68 20.30
N ASN A 18 10.15 12.13 21.50
CA ASN A 18 10.61 12.78 22.74
C ASN A 18 12.09 12.48 23.07
N GLU A 19 12.62 11.37 22.60
CA GLU A 19 14.01 10.99 22.81
C GLU A 19 14.93 11.91 22.01
N GLU A 20 16.02 12.35 22.66
CA GLU A 20 16.99 13.27 22.08
C GLU A 20 18.03 12.56 21.21
N GLU A 21 18.42 11.34 21.60
CA GLU A 21 19.45 10.58 20.91
C GLU A 21 19.05 10.23 19.48
N GLY A 22 19.90 10.60 18.53
CA GLY A 22 19.68 10.34 17.11
C GLY A 22 18.54 11.13 16.48
N ASN A 23 17.95 12.12 17.18
CA ASN A 23 16.80 12.90 16.78
C ASN A 23 17.24 14.25 16.18
N ALA A 24 17.29 14.32 14.85
CA ALA A 24 17.68 15.55 14.17
C ALA A 24 16.64 16.67 14.34
N VAL A 25 15.36 16.33 14.46
CA VAL A 25 14.26 17.29 14.70
C VAL A 25 14.44 17.99 16.07
N PHE A 26 14.85 17.22 17.09
CA PHE A 26 15.11 17.77 18.43
C PHE A 26 16.33 18.70 18.43
N HIS A 27 17.43 18.30 17.81
CA HIS A 27 18.68 19.06 17.85
C HIS A 27 18.73 20.25 16.91
N ALA A 28 17.92 20.29 15.86
CA ALA A 28 17.89 21.39 14.90
C ALA A 28 17.40 22.71 15.52
N LYS A 29 18.09 23.81 15.18
CA LYS A 29 17.63 25.16 15.49
C LYS A 29 16.52 25.53 14.52
N LYS A 30 15.29 25.48 14.98
CA LYS A 30 14.10 25.74 14.16
C LYS A 30 13.20 26.82 14.76
N PRO A 31 13.71 28.06 14.90
CA PRO A 31 13.01 29.12 15.62
C PRO A 31 11.68 29.52 14.99
N ASN A 32 11.50 29.34 13.69
CA ASN A 32 10.23 29.65 13.02
C ASN A 32 9.19 28.60 13.32
N PHE A 33 9.53 27.30 13.20
CA PHE A 33 8.63 26.21 13.57
C PHE A 33 8.23 26.29 15.04
N ASP A 34 9.20 26.49 15.94
CA ASP A 34 8.95 26.59 17.39
C ASP A 34 8.05 27.79 17.71
N ARG A 35 8.27 28.94 17.05
CA ARG A 35 7.39 30.10 17.17
C ARG A 35 5.97 29.82 16.72
N TYR A 36 5.75 29.12 15.60
CA TYR A 36 4.41 28.77 15.13
C TYR A 36 3.75 27.76 16.02
N TRP A 37 4.50 26.79 16.54
CA TRP A 37 4.01 25.83 17.53
C TRP A 37 3.50 26.52 18.79
N ASP A 38 4.24 27.50 19.31
CA ASP A 38 3.86 28.23 20.52
C ASP A 38 2.70 29.22 20.29
N GLN A 39 2.59 29.79 19.11
CA GLN A 39 1.63 30.88 18.82
C GLN A 39 0.29 30.38 18.29
N TYR A 40 0.24 29.23 17.65
CA TYR A 40 -0.95 28.76 16.94
C TYR A 40 -1.47 27.42 17.47
N PRO A 41 -2.77 27.14 17.23
CA PRO A 41 -3.32 25.82 17.53
C PRO A 41 -2.54 24.72 16.83
N HIS A 42 -2.15 23.71 17.60
CA HIS A 42 -1.36 22.57 17.11
C HIS A 42 -1.82 21.26 17.74
N SER A 43 -1.45 20.16 17.12
CA SER A 43 -1.72 18.78 17.56
C SER A 43 -0.74 17.83 16.86
N HIS A 44 -0.95 16.54 17.06
CA HIS A 44 -0.24 15.49 16.36
C HIS A 44 -1.21 14.66 15.50
N LEU A 45 -0.72 14.14 14.37
CA LEU A 45 -1.46 13.22 13.50
C LEU A 45 -0.78 11.86 13.51
N THR A 46 -1.61 10.80 13.47
CA THR A 46 -1.10 9.45 13.20
C THR A 46 -0.82 9.29 11.71
N ALA A 47 0.43 8.95 11.39
CA ALA A 47 0.92 8.85 10.01
C ALA A 47 1.49 7.44 9.68
N SER A 48 1.07 6.40 10.41
CA SER A 48 1.55 5.03 10.26
C SER A 48 0.45 4.00 10.48
N GLY A 49 0.70 2.76 10.12
CA GLY A 49 -0.20 1.63 10.33
C GLY A 49 -1.58 1.83 9.70
N GLU A 50 -2.61 1.31 10.34
CA GLU A 50 -3.99 1.32 9.80
C GLU A 50 -4.55 2.73 9.57
N ALA A 51 -4.04 3.74 10.28
CA ALA A 51 -4.45 5.13 10.09
C ALA A 51 -4.06 5.72 8.72
N VAL A 52 -3.18 5.05 8.00
CA VAL A 52 -2.80 5.39 6.61
C VAL A 52 -3.04 4.23 5.64
N GLY A 53 -3.80 3.21 6.06
CA GLY A 53 -4.16 2.07 5.22
C GLY A 53 -3.09 0.98 5.10
N LEU A 54 -2.08 0.99 5.96
CA LEU A 54 -1.02 -0.01 6.07
C LEU A 54 -1.33 -1.01 7.19
N PRO A 55 -0.69 -2.19 7.24
CA PRO A 55 -0.77 -3.08 8.39
C PRO A 55 -0.42 -2.39 9.70
N ALA A 56 -1.01 -2.84 10.81
CA ALA A 56 -0.73 -2.32 12.15
C ALA A 56 0.79 -2.38 12.45
N GLY A 57 1.34 -1.28 12.98
CA GLY A 57 2.77 -1.16 13.32
C GLY A 57 3.71 -0.93 12.12
N GLN A 58 3.21 -0.88 10.90
CA GLN A 58 4.03 -0.54 9.74
C GLN A 58 4.24 0.97 9.65
N MET A 59 5.48 1.40 9.43
CA MET A 59 5.83 2.81 9.19
C MET A 59 5.15 3.35 7.94
N GLY A 60 4.76 4.63 7.97
CA GLY A 60 4.26 5.35 6.81
C GLY A 60 5.35 5.58 5.75
N ASN A 61 4.93 6.10 4.62
CA ASN A 61 5.82 6.54 3.55
C ASN A 61 5.17 7.67 2.75
N SER A 62 5.95 8.36 1.92
CA SER A 62 5.47 9.55 1.20
C SER A 62 4.35 9.23 0.21
N GLU A 63 4.39 8.07 -0.47
CA GLU A 63 3.33 7.68 -1.42
C GLU A 63 1.98 7.54 -0.73
N VAL A 64 1.95 6.72 0.32
CA VAL A 64 0.74 6.45 1.11
C VAL A 64 0.30 7.71 1.87
N GLY A 65 1.23 8.46 2.45
CA GLY A 65 0.93 9.70 3.17
C GLY A 65 0.22 10.73 2.28
N HIS A 66 0.82 11.06 1.13
CA HIS A 66 0.24 12.03 0.18
C HIS A 66 -1.07 11.53 -0.44
N LEU A 67 -1.19 10.21 -0.69
CA LEU A 67 -2.43 9.61 -1.17
C LEU A 67 -3.58 9.82 -0.17
N ASN A 68 -3.35 9.55 1.12
CA ASN A 68 -4.36 9.76 2.17
C ASN A 68 -4.70 11.23 2.35
N ILE A 69 -3.69 12.11 2.33
CA ILE A 69 -3.87 13.57 2.40
C ILE A 69 -4.79 14.04 1.27
N GLY A 70 -4.47 13.69 0.03
CA GLY A 70 -5.24 14.12 -1.13
C GLY A 70 -6.61 13.50 -1.25
N ALA A 71 -6.78 12.24 -0.83
CA ALA A 71 -8.05 11.53 -0.85
C ALA A 71 -9.01 11.99 0.27
N GLY A 72 -8.52 12.61 1.34
CA GLY A 72 -9.33 13.01 2.49
C GLY A 72 -9.96 11.82 3.24
N ARG A 73 -9.34 10.65 3.16
CA ARG A 73 -9.80 9.39 3.74
C ARG A 73 -8.65 8.41 3.89
N ILE A 74 -8.85 7.35 4.68
CA ILE A 74 -7.90 6.24 4.70
C ILE A 74 -8.04 5.46 3.40
N VAL A 75 -6.93 5.33 2.66
CA VAL A 75 -6.85 4.50 1.46
C VAL A 75 -6.14 3.21 1.82
N TYR A 76 -6.90 2.17 2.06
CA TYR A 76 -6.37 0.89 2.49
C TYR A 76 -5.61 0.18 1.37
N GLN A 77 -4.37 -0.21 1.64
CA GLN A 77 -3.62 -1.13 0.80
C GLN A 77 -4.29 -2.51 0.78
N SER A 78 -4.08 -3.27 -0.28
CA SER A 78 -4.81 -4.54 -0.52
C SER A 78 -4.74 -5.50 0.68
N LEU A 79 -3.56 -5.70 1.27
CA LEU A 79 -3.39 -6.55 2.45
C LEU A 79 -4.25 -6.07 3.62
N THR A 80 -4.15 -4.80 3.96
CA THR A 80 -4.90 -4.21 5.08
C THR A 80 -6.40 -4.26 4.83
N ARG A 81 -6.84 -3.97 3.61
CA ARG A 81 -8.24 -4.03 3.20
C ARG A 81 -8.84 -5.43 3.40
N VAL A 82 -8.13 -6.47 2.97
CA VAL A 82 -8.60 -7.85 3.14
C VAL A 82 -8.57 -8.26 4.61
N ASN A 83 -7.51 -7.90 5.36
CA ASN A 83 -7.41 -8.16 6.79
C ASN A 83 -8.57 -7.52 7.58
N LEU A 84 -8.90 -6.26 7.27
CA LEU A 84 -10.04 -5.56 7.87
C LEU A 84 -11.36 -6.26 7.55
N ALA A 85 -11.59 -6.60 6.29
CA ALA A 85 -12.81 -7.30 5.88
C ALA A 85 -12.98 -8.65 6.62
N ILE A 86 -11.87 -9.37 6.87
CA ILE A 86 -11.89 -10.61 7.68
C ILE A 86 -12.24 -10.29 9.15
N ARG A 87 -11.58 -9.29 9.73
CA ARG A 87 -11.76 -8.90 11.14
C ARG A 87 -13.17 -8.39 11.42
N GLU A 88 -13.76 -7.64 10.51
CA GLU A 88 -15.07 -7.02 10.63
C GLU A 88 -16.23 -7.92 10.15
N GLY A 89 -15.90 -9.08 9.55
CA GLY A 89 -16.89 -10.05 9.07
C GLY A 89 -17.36 -9.83 7.62
N GLU A 90 -17.01 -8.71 7.00
CA GLU A 90 -17.39 -8.37 5.61
C GLU A 90 -16.85 -9.37 4.58
N PHE A 91 -15.72 -10.01 4.87
CA PHE A 91 -15.14 -11.05 4.01
C PHE A 91 -16.11 -12.23 3.83
N ALA A 92 -16.82 -12.62 4.89
CA ALA A 92 -17.79 -13.71 4.85
C ALA A 92 -19.13 -13.30 4.19
N GLU A 93 -19.33 -12.02 3.94
CA GLU A 93 -20.51 -11.46 3.24
C GLU A 93 -20.19 -11.08 1.79
N ASN A 94 -18.93 -11.25 1.35
CA ASN A 94 -18.50 -10.89 0.01
C ASN A 94 -19.23 -11.75 -1.04
N GLN A 95 -20.10 -11.11 -1.82
CA GLN A 95 -20.98 -11.79 -2.77
C GLN A 95 -20.22 -12.61 -3.81
N THR A 96 -19.08 -12.12 -4.29
CA THR A 96 -18.27 -12.84 -5.30
C THR A 96 -17.70 -14.15 -4.73
N LEU A 97 -17.26 -14.14 -3.47
CA LEU A 97 -16.81 -15.36 -2.78
C LEU A 97 -17.96 -16.33 -2.53
N LEU A 98 -19.11 -15.80 -2.09
CA LEU A 98 -20.32 -16.60 -1.88
C LEU A 98 -20.84 -17.22 -3.19
N ASP A 99 -20.75 -16.50 -4.31
CA ASP A 99 -21.15 -17.01 -5.62
C ASP A 99 -20.28 -18.20 -6.04
N ALA A 100 -18.96 -18.17 -5.78
CA ALA A 100 -18.07 -19.30 -6.02
C ALA A 100 -18.48 -20.52 -5.19
N MET A 101 -18.77 -20.35 -3.90
CA MET A 101 -19.24 -21.43 -3.02
C MET A 101 -20.58 -22.00 -3.50
N ASN A 102 -21.50 -21.14 -3.91
CA ASN A 102 -22.81 -21.55 -4.44
C ASN A 102 -22.69 -22.25 -5.79
N HIS A 103 -21.73 -21.82 -6.63
CA HIS A 103 -21.49 -22.46 -7.92
C HIS A 103 -21.11 -23.95 -7.72
N THR A 104 -20.15 -24.26 -6.85
CA THR A 104 -19.75 -25.65 -6.57
C THR A 104 -20.91 -26.47 -6.02
N LYS A 105 -21.71 -25.94 -5.10
CA LYS A 105 -22.86 -26.63 -4.53
C LYS A 105 -23.93 -26.94 -5.60
N LYS A 106 -24.21 -26.01 -6.52
CA LYS A 106 -25.19 -26.20 -7.58
C LYS A 106 -24.74 -27.19 -8.64
N LYS A 107 -23.46 -27.17 -8.97
CA LYS A 107 -22.88 -28.02 -10.01
C LYS A 107 -22.46 -29.39 -9.48
N GLY A 108 -22.26 -29.53 -8.18
CA GLY A 108 -21.70 -30.74 -7.57
C GLY A 108 -20.21 -30.90 -7.90
N THR A 109 -19.50 -29.79 -8.04
CA THR A 109 -18.09 -29.70 -8.43
C THR A 109 -17.21 -29.27 -7.26
N ASP A 110 -15.91 -29.15 -7.50
CA ASP A 110 -14.91 -28.90 -6.48
C ASP A 110 -14.55 -27.40 -6.38
N LEU A 111 -14.09 -26.98 -5.20
CA LEU A 111 -13.50 -25.68 -4.95
C LEU A 111 -11.99 -25.81 -4.86
N HIS A 112 -11.27 -25.05 -5.68
CA HIS A 112 -9.81 -24.97 -5.68
C HIS A 112 -9.34 -23.62 -5.17
N LEU A 113 -8.45 -23.64 -4.18
CA LEU A 113 -7.79 -22.44 -3.66
C LEU A 113 -6.32 -22.50 -4.08
N PHE A 114 -5.80 -21.45 -4.74
CA PHE A 114 -4.37 -21.39 -4.96
C PHE A 114 -3.79 -20.00 -4.71
N GLY A 115 -2.52 -19.99 -4.34
CA GLY A 115 -1.79 -18.78 -3.98
C GLY A 115 -0.55 -19.09 -3.15
N LEU A 116 0.17 -18.04 -2.80
CA LEU A 116 1.41 -18.12 -2.05
C LEU A 116 1.16 -18.45 -0.59
N LEU A 117 1.77 -19.53 -0.11
CA LEU A 117 1.56 -20.07 1.23
C LEU A 117 2.63 -19.52 2.20
N SER A 118 2.42 -18.31 2.68
CA SER A 118 3.25 -17.68 3.72
C SER A 118 2.52 -16.54 4.42
N ASP A 119 3.11 -16.00 5.46
CA ASP A 119 2.68 -14.79 6.16
C ASP A 119 3.48 -13.53 5.74
N GLY A 120 4.27 -13.63 4.67
CA GLY A 120 5.14 -12.53 4.21
C GLY A 120 4.41 -11.24 3.84
N GLY A 121 3.12 -11.31 3.50
CA GLY A 121 2.26 -10.13 3.31
C GLY A 121 2.59 -9.25 2.09
N VAL A 122 3.42 -9.75 1.15
CA VAL A 122 3.80 -9.02 -0.07
C VAL A 122 2.85 -9.34 -1.23
N HIS A 123 2.57 -10.61 -1.47
CA HIS A 123 1.71 -11.10 -2.55
C HIS A 123 0.41 -11.71 -2.04
N SER A 124 0.46 -12.32 -0.86
CA SER A 124 -0.64 -13.02 -0.20
C SER A 124 -0.44 -12.98 1.31
N HIS A 125 -1.41 -13.52 2.04
CA HIS A 125 -1.25 -13.84 3.44
C HIS A 125 -1.99 -15.14 3.76
N ILE A 126 -1.36 -16.05 4.52
CA ILE A 126 -1.91 -17.37 4.84
C ILE A 126 -3.27 -17.29 5.56
N GLU A 127 -3.50 -16.24 6.38
CA GLU A 127 -4.79 -16.02 7.05
C GLU A 127 -5.94 -15.77 6.06
N HIS A 128 -5.66 -15.26 4.85
CA HIS A 128 -6.69 -15.13 3.81
C HIS A 128 -7.15 -16.50 3.30
N MET A 129 -6.23 -17.43 3.14
CA MET A 129 -6.57 -18.83 2.83
C MET A 129 -7.39 -19.47 3.95
N TYR A 130 -7.01 -19.24 5.21
CA TYR A 130 -7.79 -19.75 6.36
C TYR A 130 -9.20 -19.16 6.42
N ALA A 131 -9.35 -17.87 6.08
CA ALA A 131 -10.67 -17.24 6.00
C ALA A 131 -11.53 -17.86 4.89
N LEU A 132 -10.95 -18.20 3.73
CA LEU A 132 -11.65 -18.91 2.64
C LEU A 132 -12.06 -20.32 3.07
N LEU A 133 -11.20 -21.06 3.75
CA LEU A 133 -11.53 -22.39 4.27
C LEU A 133 -12.69 -22.34 5.29
N LYS A 134 -12.65 -21.35 6.22
CA LYS A 134 -13.75 -21.13 7.18
C LYS A 134 -15.05 -20.78 6.47
N LEU A 135 -14.98 -19.94 5.44
CA LEU A 135 -16.15 -19.58 4.63
C LEU A 135 -16.71 -20.80 3.89
N ALA A 136 -15.85 -21.60 3.25
CA ALA A 136 -16.26 -22.83 2.57
C ALA A 136 -16.94 -23.82 3.52
N ALA A 137 -16.40 -24.01 4.73
CA ALA A 137 -17.02 -24.84 5.76
C ALA A 137 -18.38 -24.30 6.21
N LYS A 138 -18.48 -22.99 6.47
CA LYS A 138 -19.74 -22.30 6.83
C LYS A 138 -20.81 -22.48 5.75
N GLU A 139 -20.42 -22.38 4.50
CA GLU A 139 -21.31 -22.52 3.35
C GLU A 139 -21.61 -23.99 2.98
N GLY A 140 -20.98 -24.95 3.65
CA GLY A 140 -21.23 -26.39 3.43
C GLY A 140 -20.59 -26.93 2.14
N VAL A 141 -19.53 -26.30 1.64
CA VAL A 141 -18.72 -26.82 0.54
C VAL A 141 -17.91 -28.02 1.04
N LYS A 142 -18.07 -29.19 0.44
CA LYS A 142 -17.48 -30.45 0.92
C LYS A 142 -16.06 -30.64 0.43
N ASN A 143 -15.82 -30.36 -0.85
CA ASN A 143 -14.56 -30.63 -1.51
C ASN A 143 -13.81 -29.33 -1.74
N VAL A 144 -12.78 -29.08 -0.95
CA VAL A 144 -11.91 -27.92 -1.07
C VAL A 144 -10.46 -28.38 -1.17
N TYR A 145 -9.81 -28.00 -2.23
CA TYR A 145 -8.43 -28.41 -2.53
C TYR A 145 -7.51 -27.20 -2.61
N VAL A 146 -6.33 -27.30 -2.01
CA VAL A 146 -5.33 -26.23 -1.98
C VAL A 146 -4.16 -26.58 -2.90
N HIS A 147 -3.88 -25.69 -3.83
CA HIS A 147 -2.68 -25.71 -4.66
C HIS A 147 -1.72 -24.66 -4.09
N ALA A 148 -0.79 -25.12 -3.24
CA ALA A 148 0.09 -24.22 -2.51
C ALA A 148 1.31 -23.82 -3.35
N PHE A 149 1.54 -22.49 -3.45
CA PHE A 149 2.79 -21.93 -3.98
C PHE A 149 3.70 -21.62 -2.81
N LEU A 150 4.91 -22.18 -2.80
CA LEU A 150 5.88 -21.99 -1.73
C LEU A 150 6.71 -20.73 -1.97
N ASP A 151 6.99 -20.00 -0.90
CA ASP A 151 7.57 -18.66 -0.96
C ASP A 151 9.10 -18.67 -1.06
N GLY A 152 9.80 -18.66 0.06
CA GLY A 152 11.26 -18.65 0.13
C GLY A 152 11.93 -17.33 -0.32
N ARG A 153 11.14 -16.27 -0.55
CA ARG A 153 11.63 -14.97 -1.03
C ARG A 153 11.12 -13.80 -0.19
N ASP A 154 9.83 -13.77 0.11
CA ASP A 154 9.23 -12.76 1.00
C ASP A 154 9.38 -13.18 2.47
N VAL A 155 9.65 -14.45 2.70
CA VAL A 155 10.04 -15.06 3.97
C VAL A 155 11.33 -15.86 3.81
N GLY A 156 11.84 -16.47 4.87
CA GLY A 156 13.06 -17.29 4.83
C GLY A 156 13.02 -18.39 3.76
N PRO A 157 14.15 -18.74 3.14
CA PRO A 157 14.19 -19.63 1.96
C PRO A 157 13.86 -21.09 2.27
N LYS A 158 13.73 -21.45 3.55
CA LYS A 158 13.50 -22.82 4.04
C LYS A 158 12.49 -22.84 5.19
N THR A 159 11.27 -22.35 4.94
CA THR A 159 10.22 -22.16 5.95
C THR A 159 8.93 -22.92 5.63
N ALA A 160 8.80 -23.50 4.43
CA ALA A 160 7.58 -24.12 3.94
C ALA A 160 7.05 -25.23 4.83
N GLN A 161 7.93 -26.02 5.48
CA GLN A 161 7.50 -27.08 6.40
C GLN A 161 6.63 -26.55 7.56
N GLY A 162 6.99 -25.38 8.11
CA GLY A 162 6.19 -24.73 9.16
C GLY A 162 4.79 -24.36 8.65
N TYR A 163 4.71 -23.67 7.51
CA TYR A 163 3.43 -23.27 6.93
C TYR A 163 2.55 -24.43 6.51
N ILE A 164 3.13 -25.50 5.95
CA ILE A 164 2.38 -26.73 5.61
C ILE A 164 1.79 -27.37 6.86
N LYS A 165 2.60 -27.55 7.91
CA LYS A 165 2.14 -28.13 9.18
C LYS A 165 1.02 -27.31 9.81
N ASP A 166 1.15 -25.99 9.82
CA ASP A 166 0.13 -25.10 10.39
C ASP A 166 -1.15 -25.12 9.54
N ALA A 167 -1.02 -25.14 8.21
CA ALA A 167 -2.15 -25.22 7.31
C ALA A 167 -2.91 -26.55 7.43
N GLU A 168 -2.22 -27.69 7.52
CA GLU A 168 -2.84 -29.01 7.75
C GLU A 168 -3.58 -29.07 9.10
N ALA A 169 -2.97 -28.52 10.15
CA ALA A 169 -3.62 -28.42 11.46
C ALA A 169 -4.88 -27.55 11.38
N LYS A 170 -4.82 -26.41 10.66
CA LYS A 170 -5.95 -25.51 10.49
C LYS A 170 -7.07 -26.12 9.63
N MET A 171 -6.74 -26.80 8.54
CA MET A 171 -7.72 -27.54 7.72
C MET A 171 -8.43 -28.61 8.55
N LYS A 172 -7.70 -29.34 9.40
CA LYS A 172 -8.27 -30.34 10.31
C LYS A 172 -9.18 -29.70 11.37
N GLU A 173 -8.79 -28.56 11.94
CA GLU A 173 -9.62 -27.79 12.89
C GLU A 173 -10.93 -27.32 12.25
N ILE A 174 -10.85 -26.76 11.03
CA ILE A 174 -12.01 -26.26 10.30
C ILE A 174 -12.89 -27.40 9.76
N GLY A 175 -12.31 -28.55 9.50
CA GLY A 175 -13.00 -29.74 8.98
C GLY A 175 -13.14 -29.77 7.45
N VAL A 176 -12.43 -28.92 6.72
CA VAL A 176 -12.42 -28.86 5.25
C VAL A 176 -11.07 -28.40 4.75
N GLY A 177 -10.69 -28.87 3.57
CA GLY A 177 -9.43 -28.52 2.90
C GLY A 177 -8.44 -29.68 2.87
N GLN A 178 -7.73 -29.80 1.76
CA GLN A 178 -6.64 -30.75 1.55
C GLN A 178 -5.69 -30.22 0.50
N PHE A 179 -4.38 -30.44 0.65
CA PHE A 179 -3.43 -30.13 -0.40
C PHE A 179 -3.60 -31.05 -1.60
N ALA A 180 -3.59 -30.45 -2.81
CA ALA A 180 -3.64 -31.16 -4.07
C ALA A 180 -2.33 -31.07 -4.85
N THR A 181 -1.68 -29.91 -4.86
CA THR A 181 -0.37 -29.70 -5.46
C THR A 181 0.51 -28.78 -4.62
N ILE A 182 1.82 -28.98 -4.71
CA ILE A 182 2.85 -28.14 -4.12
C ILE A 182 3.77 -27.66 -5.23
N SER A 183 4.07 -26.36 -5.29
CA SER A 183 4.94 -25.77 -6.31
C SER A 183 5.67 -24.55 -5.76
N GLY A 184 6.98 -24.44 -6.01
CA GLY A 184 7.69 -23.20 -5.72
C GLY A 184 7.18 -22.02 -6.56
N ARG A 185 7.21 -20.82 -6.00
CA ARG A 185 6.77 -19.58 -6.68
C ARG A 185 7.55 -19.30 -7.98
N TYR A 186 8.76 -19.83 -8.12
CA TYR A 186 9.54 -19.74 -9.34
C TYR A 186 8.78 -20.25 -10.57
N TYR A 187 7.92 -21.26 -10.38
CA TYR A 187 7.08 -21.84 -11.44
C TYR A 187 5.70 -21.19 -11.51
N SER A 188 5.02 -21.09 -10.38
CA SER A 188 3.60 -20.69 -10.30
C SER A 188 3.39 -19.19 -10.33
N MET A 189 4.42 -18.40 -10.07
CA MET A 189 4.33 -16.94 -9.94
C MET A 189 5.38 -16.23 -10.83
N ASP A 190 5.64 -16.76 -12.00
CA ASP A 190 6.47 -16.09 -13.00
C ASP A 190 5.79 -14.83 -13.52
N ARG A 191 6.58 -13.77 -13.78
CA ARG A 191 6.13 -12.52 -14.40
C ARG A 191 6.96 -12.11 -15.63
N ASP A 192 7.94 -12.94 -16.00
CA ASP A 192 8.93 -12.63 -17.01
C ASP A 192 8.66 -13.37 -18.35
N LYS A 193 7.41 -13.91 -18.50
CA LYS A 193 6.98 -14.70 -19.68
C LYS A 193 7.81 -15.96 -19.90
N ARG A 194 8.30 -16.55 -18.83
CA ARG A 194 8.97 -17.85 -18.84
C ARG A 194 7.92 -18.97 -18.81
N TRP A 195 7.23 -19.11 -19.92
CA TRP A 195 6.05 -19.97 -20.03
C TRP A 195 6.33 -21.43 -19.75
N GLU A 196 7.55 -21.89 -20.00
CA GLU A 196 8.02 -23.24 -19.63
C GLU A 196 7.96 -23.52 -18.12
N ARG A 197 7.99 -22.47 -17.28
CA ARG A 197 7.80 -22.59 -15.83
C ARG A 197 6.32 -22.68 -15.49
N VAL A 198 5.55 -21.75 -16.02
CA VAL A 198 4.09 -21.65 -15.79
C VAL A 198 3.38 -22.92 -16.26
N GLU A 199 3.78 -23.47 -17.42
CA GLU A 199 3.23 -24.70 -17.96
C GLU A 199 3.36 -25.89 -17.00
N LYS A 200 4.52 -26.06 -16.35
CA LYS A 200 4.72 -27.13 -15.35
C LYS A 200 3.71 -27.04 -14.21
N SER A 201 3.50 -25.84 -13.70
CA SER A 201 2.54 -25.61 -12.62
C SER A 201 1.10 -25.83 -13.08
N TYR A 202 0.74 -25.33 -14.28
CA TYR A 202 -0.55 -25.56 -14.89
C TYR A 202 -0.83 -27.08 -15.07
N ARG A 203 0.14 -27.82 -15.63
CA ARG A 203 -0.01 -29.25 -15.89
C ARG A 203 -0.15 -30.07 -14.60
N SER A 204 0.54 -29.68 -13.52
CA SER A 204 0.36 -30.36 -12.22
C SER A 204 -1.06 -30.18 -11.67
N MET A 205 -1.65 -28.99 -11.84
CA MET A 205 -3.00 -28.68 -11.34
C MET A 205 -4.12 -29.28 -12.20
N VAL A 206 -3.92 -29.38 -13.52
CA VAL A 206 -4.96 -29.81 -14.48
C VAL A 206 -4.85 -31.30 -14.81
N TYR A 207 -3.64 -31.81 -15.03
CA TYR A 207 -3.40 -33.18 -15.50
C TYR A 207 -2.84 -34.10 -14.42
N GLY A 208 -2.43 -33.56 -13.27
CA GLY A 208 -1.70 -34.35 -12.28
C GLY A 208 -0.30 -34.74 -12.75
N ASP A 209 0.29 -33.96 -13.66
CA ASP A 209 1.63 -34.19 -14.18
C ASP A 209 2.68 -33.64 -13.21
N GLY A 210 3.66 -34.47 -12.86
CA GLY A 210 4.78 -34.08 -12.01
C GLY A 210 5.20 -35.16 -11.03
N PRO A 211 6.22 -34.94 -10.20
CA PRO A 211 6.54 -35.80 -9.09
C PRO A 211 5.33 -35.99 -8.18
N ALA A 212 5.13 -37.21 -7.71
CA ALA A 212 3.95 -37.60 -6.93
C ALA A 212 4.36 -37.98 -5.51
N TYR A 213 3.67 -37.41 -4.50
CA TYR A 213 3.94 -37.64 -3.10
C TYR A 213 2.66 -37.92 -2.32
N PRO A 214 2.71 -38.77 -1.28
CA PRO A 214 1.53 -39.06 -0.47
C PRO A 214 1.12 -37.89 0.44
N SER A 215 2.01 -36.93 0.69
CA SER A 215 1.74 -35.74 1.47
C SER A 215 2.52 -34.52 1.03
N ALA A 216 2.03 -33.34 1.36
CA ALA A 216 2.71 -32.06 1.13
C ALA A 216 4.05 -32.00 1.89
N MET A 217 4.10 -32.55 3.11
CA MET A 217 5.31 -32.56 3.92
C MET A 217 6.39 -33.41 3.28
N GLU A 218 6.08 -34.63 2.83
CA GLU A 218 7.05 -35.52 2.16
C GLU A 218 7.60 -34.90 0.89
N CYS A 219 6.77 -34.17 0.11
CA CYS A 219 7.21 -33.42 -1.06
C CYS A 219 8.31 -32.40 -0.72
N VAL A 220 8.12 -31.63 0.35
CA VAL A 220 9.08 -30.59 0.77
C VAL A 220 10.32 -31.22 1.41
N GLU A 221 10.18 -32.28 2.18
CA GLU A 221 11.30 -33.01 2.79
C GLU A 221 12.23 -33.58 1.73
N ASP A 222 11.68 -34.29 0.74
CA ASP A 222 12.44 -34.84 -0.39
C ASP A 222 13.15 -33.74 -1.19
N SER A 223 12.44 -32.61 -1.44
CA SER A 223 13.02 -31.47 -2.13
C SER A 223 14.21 -30.89 -1.38
N TYR A 224 14.11 -30.75 -0.05
CA TYR A 224 15.18 -30.24 0.80
C TYR A 224 16.38 -31.19 0.89
N GLU A 225 16.16 -32.49 0.89
CA GLU A 225 17.22 -33.49 0.82
C GLU A 225 18.06 -33.36 -0.46
N HIS A 226 17.42 -32.94 -1.56
CA HIS A 226 18.08 -32.65 -2.84
C HIS A 226 18.62 -31.23 -2.97
N GLY A 227 18.56 -30.42 -1.90
CA GLY A 227 19.08 -29.04 -1.87
C GLY A 227 18.21 -28.04 -2.63
N ILE A 228 16.95 -28.40 -2.91
CA ILE A 228 15.96 -27.53 -3.59
C ILE A 228 15.03 -26.96 -2.50
N PHE A 229 15.10 -25.64 -2.29
CA PHE A 229 14.33 -24.97 -1.25
C PHE A 229 13.04 -24.34 -1.81
N ASP A 230 12.22 -23.79 -0.92
CA ASP A 230 10.84 -23.33 -1.11
C ASP A 230 10.55 -22.70 -2.47
N GLU A 231 11.30 -21.66 -2.85
CA GLU A 231 11.07 -20.92 -4.10
C GLU A 231 11.15 -21.81 -5.34
N PHE A 232 11.99 -22.84 -5.31
CA PHE A 232 12.37 -23.68 -6.46
C PHE A 232 11.78 -25.08 -6.43
N VAL A 233 10.93 -25.42 -5.46
CA VAL A 233 10.27 -26.73 -5.39
C VAL A 233 9.53 -27.01 -6.68
N ILE A 234 9.86 -28.13 -7.29
CA ILE A 234 9.27 -28.53 -8.59
C ILE A 234 7.77 -28.78 -8.41
N PRO A 235 6.91 -28.31 -9.35
CA PRO A 235 5.48 -28.56 -9.29
C PRO A 235 5.19 -30.06 -9.14
N SER A 236 4.61 -30.43 -8.02
CA SER A 236 4.41 -31.80 -7.54
C SER A 236 2.95 -32.03 -7.17
N VAL A 237 2.51 -33.27 -7.27
CA VAL A 237 1.14 -33.69 -7.09
C VAL A 237 1.00 -34.49 -5.80
N ILE A 238 -0.02 -34.19 -5.01
CA ILE A 238 -0.35 -35.00 -3.83
C ILE A 238 -1.32 -36.09 -4.25
N THR A 239 -1.02 -37.32 -3.85
CA THR A 239 -1.76 -38.51 -4.27
C THR A 239 -2.52 -39.13 -3.10
N ALA A 240 -3.68 -39.71 -3.40
CA ALA A 240 -4.42 -40.55 -2.52
C ALA A 240 -3.76 -41.95 -2.37
N GLU A 241 -4.30 -42.80 -1.49
CA GLU A 241 -3.79 -44.17 -1.24
C GLU A 241 -3.75 -45.03 -2.50
N ASP A 242 -4.62 -44.77 -3.48
CA ASP A 242 -4.64 -45.48 -4.79
C ASP A 242 -3.59 -44.97 -5.80
N GLY A 243 -2.76 -44.01 -5.38
CA GLY A 243 -1.71 -43.42 -6.21
C GLY A 243 -2.20 -42.39 -7.22
N LYS A 244 -3.49 -42.07 -7.27
CA LYS A 244 -4.03 -41.02 -8.14
C LYS A 244 -3.93 -39.64 -7.48
N PRO A 245 -3.90 -38.56 -8.28
CA PRO A 245 -4.01 -37.21 -7.72
C PRO A 245 -5.20 -37.07 -6.78
N VAL A 246 -4.99 -36.43 -5.64
CA VAL A 246 -6.08 -36.09 -4.69
C VAL A 246 -7.17 -35.30 -5.40
N ALA A 247 -6.77 -34.33 -6.23
CA ALA A 247 -7.67 -33.59 -7.09
C ALA A 247 -6.92 -32.97 -8.28
N THR A 248 -7.66 -32.75 -9.36
CA THR A 248 -7.25 -31.95 -10.51
C THR A 248 -8.38 -30.97 -10.85
N ILE A 249 -8.06 -29.83 -11.42
CA ILE A 249 -9.05 -28.82 -11.82
C ILE A 249 -9.77 -29.28 -13.09
N LYS A 250 -11.09 -29.30 -13.07
CA LYS A 250 -11.97 -29.84 -14.11
C LYS A 250 -13.00 -28.82 -14.57
N ASP A 251 -13.74 -29.16 -15.60
CA ASP A 251 -14.87 -28.37 -16.09
C ASP A 251 -15.86 -28.03 -14.96
N ASP A 252 -16.37 -26.81 -14.99
CA ASP A 252 -17.34 -26.27 -14.03
C ASP A 252 -16.83 -26.18 -12.57
N ASP A 253 -15.55 -26.40 -12.28
CA ASP A 253 -15.01 -26.16 -10.94
C ASP A 253 -14.96 -24.66 -10.61
N ALA A 254 -14.92 -24.35 -9.32
CA ALA A 254 -14.62 -23.00 -8.87
C ALA A 254 -13.16 -22.88 -8.43
N VAL A 255 -12.55 -21.77 -8.77
CA VAL A 255 -11.18 -21.44 -8.40
C VAL A 255 -11.15 -20.10 -7.71
N ILE A 256 -10.50 -20.00 -6.55
CA ILE A 256 -10.22 -18.72 -5.88
C ILE A 256 -8.72 -18.55 -5.74
N PHE A 257 -8.17 -17.54 -6.42
CA PHE A 257 -6.77 -17.15 -6.30
C PHE A 257 -6.64 -16.09 -5.20
N TYR A 258 -6.08 -16.48 -4.04
CA TYR A 258 -6.05 -15.62 -2.85
C TYR A 258 -4.87 -14.65 -2.77
N ASN A 259 -4.00 -14.56 -3.77
CA ASN A 259 -3.03 -13.46 -3.88
C ASN A 259 -3.78 -12.14 -4.09
N PHE A 260 -3.28 -11.07 -3.47
CA PHE A 260 -3.84 -9.71 -3.62
C PHE A 260 -2.95 -8.79 -4.46
N ARG A 261 -1.68 -9.13 -4.68
CA ARG A 261 -0.78 -8.38 -5.55
C ARG A 261 -0.77 -8.98 -6.96
N PRO A 262 -1.06 -8.17 -8.01
CA PRO A 262 -1.37 -8.69 -9.34
C PRO A 262 -0.16 -9.16 -10.14
N ASP A 263 1.01 -8.50 -10.03
CA ASP A 263 2.13 -8.63 -10.98
C ASP A 263 2.60 -10.07 -11.24
N ARG A 264 2.56 -10.95 -10.24
CA ARG A 264 2.92 -12.37 -10.35
C ARG A 264 1.72 -13.32 -10.43
N ALA A 265 0.50 -12.78 -10.41
CA ALA A 265 -0.71 -13.58 -10.54
C ALA A 265 -1.22 -13.65 -11.99
N ILE A 266 -0.88 -12.65 -12.81
CA ILE A 266 -1.42 -12.49 -14.17
C ILE A 266 -1.16 -13.69 -15.06
N GLN A 267 0.08 -14.19 -15.13
CA GLN A 267 0.45 -15.20 -16.10
C GLN A 267 -0.25 -16.55 -15.86
N ILE A 268 -0.22 -17.04 -14.62
CA ILE A 268 -0.90 -18.30 -14.28
C ILE A 268 -2.42 -18.16 -14.40
N SER A 269 -3.00 -17.00 -14.05
CA SER A 269 -4.44 -16.76 -14.23
C SER A 269 -4.85 -16.80 -15.70
N ASN A 270 -4.05 -16.18 -16.59
CA ASN A 270 -4.30 -16.21 -18.03
C ASN A 270 -4.30 -17.62 -18.61
N THR A 271 -3.54 -18.56 -18.04
CA THR A 271 -3.57 -19.95 -18.53
C THR A 271 -4.93 -20.61 -18.32
N PHE A 272 -5.68 -20.20 -17.31
CA PHE A 272 -7.01 -20.73 -17.01
C PHE A 272 -8.14 -19.92 -17.65
N THR A 273 -8.01 -18.59 -17.73
CA THR A 273 -9.14 -17.71 -18.01
C THR A 273 -9.12 -17.09 -19.40
N ASN A 274 -7.94 -16.79 -19.97
CA ASN A 274 -7.86 -16.08 -21.22
C ASN A 274 -8.14 -17.00 -22.41
N LYS A 275 -9.22 -16.71 -23.15
CA LYS A 275 -9.62 -17.48 -24.36
C LYS A 275 -8.61 -17.37 -25.50
N ASP A 276 -7.90 -16.26 -25.56
CA ASP A 276 -6.89 -16.00 -26.61
C ASP A 276 -5.47 -16.44 -26.21
N PHE A 277 -5.34 -17.19 -25.13
CA PHE A 277 -4.04 -17.69 -24.67
C PHE A 277 -3.40 -18.61 -25.70
N ARG A 278 -2.11 -18.35 -26.04
CA ARG A 278 -1.36 -19.08 -27.09
C ARG A 278 0.09 -19.37 -26.70
N SER A 279 0.49 -19.10 -25.46
CA SER A 279 1.90 -19.15 -25.04
C SER A 279 2.43 -20.59 -24.90
N PHE A 280 1.54 -21.54 -24.66
CA PHE A 280 1.81 -22.99 -24.76
C PHE A 280 0.50 -23.74 -25.05
N ASP A 281 0.61 -25.03 -25.43
CA ASP A 281 -0.57 -25.88 -25.64
C ASP A 281 -1.14 -26.33 -24.29
N ARG A 282 -2.33 -25.84 -23.98
CA ARG A 282 -3.04 -26.22 -22.75
C ARG A 282 -3.53 -27.67 -22.75
N GLY A 283 -3.52 -28.33 -23.88
CA GLY A 283 -3.95 -29.72 -24.05
C GLY A 283 -5.47 -29.91 -24.08
N PRO A 284 -5.95 -31.12 -24.42
CA PRO A 284 -7.37 -31.42 -24.63
C PRO A 284 -8.19 -31.47 -23.32
N GLY A 285 -7.55 -31.57 -22.16
CA GLY A 285 -8.19 -31.58 -20.84
C GLY A 285 -8.19 -30.20 -20.17
N HIS A 286 -7.95 -29.12 -20.93
CA HIS A 286 -8.08 -27.76 -20.40
C HIS A 286 -9.50 -27.53 -19.88
N PRO A 287 -9.67 -27.16 -18.59
CA PRO A 287 -10.99 -27.02 -17.96
C PRO A 287 -11.78 -25.84 -18.57
N ASN A 288 -13.06 -26.10 -18.82
CA ASN A 288 -14.00 -25.13 -19.35
C ASN A 288 -14.96 -24.64 -18.28
N ASN A 289 -15.54 -23.46 -18.48
CA ASN A 289 -16.59 -22.88 -17.62
C ASN A 289 -16.17 -22.74 -16.13
N LEU A 290 -14.90 -22.53 -15.86
CA LEU A 290 -14.42 -22.29 -14.49
C LEU A 290 -15.11 -21.06 -13.89
N HIS A 291 -15.56 -21.18 -12.65
CA HIS A 291 -15.91 -20.00 -11.85
C HIS A 291 -14.64 -19.45 -11.19
N PHE A 292 -13.86 -18.67 -11.95
CA PHE A 292 -12.56 -18.18 -11.53
C PHE A 292 -12.68 -16.84 -10.82
N VAL A 293 -12.21 -16.78 -9.56
CA VAL A 293 -12.22 -15.58 -8.72
C VAL A 293 -10.79 -15.13 -8.42
N CYS A 294 -10.49 -13.89 -8.76
CA CYS A 294 -9.32 -13.16 -8.31
C CYS A 294 -9.65 -12.42 -7.00
N LEU A 295 -8.81 -12.52 -5.99
CA LEU A 295 -9.05 -11.80 -4.74
C LEU A 295 -9.09 -10.29 -4.98
N THR A 296 -8.18 -9.76 -5.80
CA THR A 296 -8.17 -8.38 -6.30
C THR A 296 -8.16 -8.38 -7.83
N HIS A 297 -8.30 -7.22 -8.44
CA HIS A 297 -8.16 -7.10 -9.90
C HIS A 297 -6.70 -7.30 -10.31
N PHE A 298 -6.43 -8.27 -11.19
CA PHE A 298 -5.07 -8.59 -11.63
C PHE A 298 -4.72 -7.89 -12.96
N SER A 299 -5.58 -7.99 -13.96
CA SER A 299 -5.37 -7.39 -15.30
C SER A 299 -6.65 -7.51 -16.10
N GLU A 300 -6.82 -6.63 -17.09
CA GLU A 300 -7.89 -6.71 -18.10
C GLU A 300 -7.83 -7.98 -18.94
N THR A 301 -6.66 -8.65 -19.00
CA THR A 301 -6.50 -9.90 -19.75
C THR A 301 -6.93 -11.14 -18.97
N VAL A 302 -7.21 -11.01 -17.69
CA VAL A 302 -7.66 -12.10 -16.83
C VAL A 302 -9.20 -12.06 -16.76
N GLU A 303 -9.83 -13.01 -17.46
CA GLU A 303 -11.30 -13.13 -17.51
C GLU A 303 -11.83 -13.83 -16.24
N GLY A 304 -11.91 -13.12 -15.13
CA GLY A 304 -12.35 -13.67 -13.84
C GLY A 304 -13.21 -12.69 -13.06
N TYR A 305 -13.90 -13.21 -12.05
CA TYR A 305 -14.61 -12.36 -11.08
C TYR A 305 -13.63 -11.76 -10.09
N VAL A 306 -13.90 -10.57 -9.56
CA VAL A 306 -13.03 -9.86 -8.63
C VAL A 306 -13.75 -9.69 -7.29
N ALA A 307 -13.18 -10.26 -6.21
CA ALA A 307 -13.77 -10.19 -4.87
C ALA A 307 -13.62 -8.79 -4.25
N PHE A 308 -12.42 -8.21 -4.32
CA PHE A 308 -12.13 -6.86 -3.84
C PHE A 308 -11.78 -5.95 -5.03
N LYS A 309 -12.80 -5.34 -5.61
CA LYS A 309 -12.64 -4.45 -6.77
C LYS A 309 -11.77 -3.23 -6.40
N PRO A 310 -11.02 -2.65 -7.36
CA PRO A 310 -10.32 -1.39 -7.15
C PRO A 310 -11.28 -0.33 -6.62
N THR A 311 -10.83 0.48 -5.69
CA THR A 311 -11.60 1.62 -5.17
C THR A 311 -11.22 2.84 -6.01
N ASN A 312 -12.19 3.44 -6.68
CA ASN A 312 -11.99 4.74 -7.33
C ASN A 312 -11.76 5.80 -6.24
N LEU A 313 -10.75 6.63 -6.46
CA LEU A 313 -10.46 7.76 -5.60
C LEU A 313 -11.06 9.04 -6.18
N ASP A 314 -12.38 9.02 -6.40
CA ASP A 314 -13.13 10.18 -6.84
C ASP A 314 -13.19 11.25 -5.72
N ASN A 315 -13.38 12.49 -6.13
CA ASN A 315 -13.46 13.63 -5.21
C ASN A 315 -12.23 13.79 -4.32
N THR A 316 -11.03 13.68 -4.90
CA THR A 316 -9.80 14.08 -4.22
C THR A 316 -9.76 15.60 -4.01
N LEU A 317 -8.89 16.09 -3.12
CA LEU A 317 -8.76 17.52 -2.82
C LEU A 317 -8.64 18.37 -4.09
N GLY A 318 -7.76 17.99 -5.02
CA GLY A 318 -7.56 18.73 -6.27
C GLY A 318 -8.79 18.76 -7.17
N GLU A 319 -9.54 17.67 -7.21
CA GLU A 319 -10.79 17.58 -7.96
C GLU A 319 -11.88 18.47 -7.34
N VAL A 320 -12.04 18.43 -6.02
CA VAL A 320 -13.02 19.25 -5.29
C VAL A 320 -12.71 20.73 -5.43
N LEU A 321 -11.44 21.13 -5.34
CA LEU A 321 -11.02 22.51 -5.58
C LEU A 321 -11.39 22.95 -7.01
N SER A 322 -11.13 22.12 -8.00
CA SER A 322 -11.46 22.39 -9.40
C SER A 322 -12.98 22.50 -9.64
N GLN A 323 -13.77 21.61 -9.08
CA GLN A 323 -15.23 21.64 -9.16
C GLN A 323 -15.82 22.93 -8.57
N ASN A 324 -15.15 23.48 -7.55
CA ASN A 324 -15.52 24.77 -6.94
C ASN A 324 -14.85 25.98 -7.60
N GLN A 325 -14.21 25.81 -8.78
CA GLN A 325 -13.57 26.87 -9.56
C GLN A 325 -12.42 27.58 -8.79
N LEU A 326 -11.83 26.93 -7.80
CA LEU A 326 -10.69 27.41 -7.06
C LEU A 326 -9.38 27.08 -7.80
N THR A 327 -8.46 28.03 -7.80
CA THR A 327 -7.13 27.85 -8.38
C THR A 327 -6.19 27.21 -7.36
N GLN A 328 -5.37 26.27 -7.83
CA GLN A 328 -4.43 25.56 -6.97
C GLN A 328 -3.03 25.48 -7.55
N LEU A 329 -2.04 25.64 -6.70
CA LEU A 329 -0.63 25.43 -7.03
C LEU A 329 -0.09 24.20 -6.31
N ARG A 330 0.66 23.38 -7.02
CA ARG A 330 1.44 22.27 -6.48
C ARG A 330 2.90 22.49 -6.77
N ILE A 331 3.74 22.45 -5.74
CA ILE A 331 5.16 22.77 -5.88
C ILE A 331 6.00 21.84 -5.01
N ALA A 332 7.04 21.27 -5.60
CA ALA A 332 8.08 20.50 -4.92
C ALA A 332 9.32 20.39 -5.79
N GLU A 333 10.41 19.92 -5.20
CA GLU A 333 11.57 19.47 -5.98
C GLU A 333 11.40 18.05 -6.52
N THR A 334 12.25 17.62 -7.45
CA THR A 334 12.12 16.38 -8.26
C THR A 334 11.75 15.15 -7.41
N GLU A 335 12.39 14.94 -6.27
CA GLU A 335 12.19 13.76 -5.42
C GLU A 335 10.76 13.63 -4.87
N LYS A 336 10.09 14.75 -4.66
CA LYS A 336 8.75 14.80 -4.05
C LYS A 336 7.67 15.38 -4.97
N TYR A 337 8.02 15.71 -6.21
CA TYR A 337 7.03 16.20 -7.17
C TYR A 337 5.91 15.19 -7.49
N PRO A 338 6.19 13.89 -7.70
CA PRO A 338 5.12 12.91 -7.87
C PRO A 338 4.18 12.82 -6.66
N HIS A 339 4.68 13.08 -5.45
CA HIS A 339 3.90 12.99 -4.23
C HIS A 339 2.83 14.08 -4.14
N VAL A 340 3.19 15.33 -4.43
CA VAL A 340 2.23 16.45 -4.44
C VAL A 340 1.35 16.48 -5.70
N THR A 341 1.66 15.71 -6.74
CA THR A 341 0.91 15.64 -8.01
C THR A 341 0.17 14.32 -8.16
N PHE A 342 0.82 13.27 -8.63
CA PHE A 342 0.24 11.97 -8.94
C PHE A 342 -0.43 11.31 -7.72
N PHE A 343 0.33 11.10 -6.63
CA PHE A 343 -0.20 10.41 -5.45
C PHE A 343 -1.30 11.22 -4.76
N MET A 344 -1.11 12.51 -4.57
CA MET A 344 -2.12 13.39 -3.95
C MET A 344 -3.39 13.54 -4.82
N SER A 345 -3.30 13.23 -6.12
CA SER A 345 -4.44 13.21 -7.05
C SER A 345 -5.07 11.82 -7.20
N GLY A 346 -4.75 10.88 -6.31
CA GLY A 346 -5.33 9.54 -6.34
C GLY A 346 -4.84 8.67 -7.51
N GLY A 347 -3.62 8.92 -8.02
CA GLY A 347 -3.04 8.22 -9.17
C GLY A 347 -3.35 8.85 -10.53
N ARG A 348 -3.85 10.08 -10.54
CA ARG A 348 -4.14 10.81 -11.77
C ARG A 348 -2.94 11.64 -12.22
N GLU A 349 -2.52 11.46 -13.48
CA GLU A 349 -1.42 12.22 -14.11
C GLU A 349 -1.87 13.59 -14.60
N GLU A 350 -3.06 13.69 -15.18
CA GLU A 350 -3.54 14.93 -15.79
C GLU A 350 -3.88 15.97 -14.72
N LYS A 351 -3.58 17.22 -15.04
CA LYS A 351 -3.94 18.37 -14.21
C LYS A 351 -5.45 18.55 -14.15
N PHE A 352 -5.95 18.97 -13.00
CA PHE A 352 -7.31 19.47 -12.89
C PHE A 352 -7.43 20.88 -13.49
N PRO A 353 -8.61 21.28 -14.01
CA PRO A 353 -8.86 22.67 -14.35
C PRO A 353 -8.54 23.61 -13.18
N GLY A 354 -7.76 24.67 -13.42
CA GLY A 354 -7.30 25.58 -12.36
C GLY A 354 -6.07 25.13 -11.58
N GLU A 355 -5.49 23.96 -11.90
CA GLU A 355 -4.26 23.46 -11.30
C GLU A 355 -3.03 23.90 -12.09
N GLU A 356 -2.05 24.46 -11.39
CA GLU A 356 -0.70 24.68 -11.89
C GLU A 356 0.30 23.87 -11.08
N ARG A 357 1.41 23.50 -11.72
CA ARG A 357 2.48 22.69 -11.14
C ARG A 357 3.82 23.36 -11.39
N ILE A 358 4.63 23.48 -10.33
CA ILE A 358 6.01 23.95 -10.41
C ILE A 358 6.92 22.83 -9.94
N LEU A 359 7.82 22.41 -10.82
CA LEU A 359 8.87 21.44 -10.55
C LEU A 359 10.21 22.17 -10.46
N ILE A 360 10.88 22.04 -9.33
CA ILE A 360 12.26 22.50 -9.15
C ILE A 360 13.17 21.26 -9.19
N ASN A 361 14.24 21.32 -9.96
CA ASN A 361 15.16 20.18 -10.04
C ASN A 361 15.91 19.99 -8.74
N SER A 362 15.94 18.76 -8.23
CA SER A 362 16.81 18.37 -7.12
C SER A 362 18.28 18.45 -7.53
N PRO A 363 19.21 18.72 -6.60
CA PRO A 363 20.63 18.82 -6.92
C PRO A 363 21.19 17.46 -7.37
N LYS A 364 22.10 17.50 -8.36
CA LYS A 364 22.77 16.30 -8.89
C LYS A 364 23.97 15.91 -8.00
N VAL A 365 23.69 15.32 -6.85
CA VAL A 365 24.68 14.78 -5.91
C VAL A 365 24.48 13.27 -5.75
N ALA A 366 25.51 12.57 -5.28
CA ALA A 366 25.41 11.11 -5.09
C ALA A 366 24.44 10.75 -3.95
N THR A 367 24.48 11.50 -2.86
CA THR A 367 23.60 11.40 -1.70
C THR A 367 23.33 12.80 -1.15
N TYR A 368 22.17 13.01 -0.55
CA TYR A 368 21.73 14.37 -0.16
C TYR A 368 22.36 14.88 1.14
N ASP A 369 23.04 14.06 1.90
CA ASP A 369 23.92 14.49 3.00
C ASP A 369 25.07 15.40 2.52
N LEU A 370 25.48 15.28 1.26
CA LEU A 370 26.49 16.16 0.63
C LEU A 370 25.95 17.56 0.30
N LYS A 371 24.64 17.72 0.23
CA LYS A 371 23.97 19.01 0.00
C LYS A 371 22.62 19.03 0.75
N PRO A 372 22.62 19.17 2.08
CA PRO A 372 21.41 19.06 2.91
C PRO A 372 20.32 20.10 2.62
N GLU A 373 20.71 21.29 2.14
CA GLU A 373 19.78 22.33 1.68
C GLU A 373 18.98 21.89 0.45
N MET A 374 19.46 20.90 -0.30
CA MET A 374 18.86 20.42 -1.55
C MET A 374 18.44 21.58 -2.45
N SER A 375 17.16 21.72 -2.81
CA SER A 375 16.63 22.86 -3.58
C SER A 375 15.57 23.65 -2.79
N ALA A 376 15.63 23.63 -1.45
CA ALA A 376 14.63 24.29 -0.61
C ALA A 376 14.57 25.82 -0.84
N TYR A 377 15.70 26.47 -1.06
CA TYR A 377 15.74 27.91 -1.33
C TYR A 377 15.10 28.24 -2.67
N GLU A 378 15.42 27.49 -3.74
CA GLU A 378 14.87 27.69 -5.08
C GLU A 378 13.35 27.41 -5.11
N VAL A 379 12.88 26.40 -4.37
CA VAL A 379 11.45 26.14 -4.18
C VAL A 379 10.78 27.31 -3.47
N THR A 380 11.44 27.85 -2.45
CA THR A 380 10.93 28.98 -1.65
C THR A 380 10.82 30.24 -2.51
N ASP A 381 11.87 30.60 -3.25
CA ASP A 381 11.88 31.80 -4.10
C ASP A 381 10.77 31.71 -5.16
N ALA A 382 10.64 30.56 -5.83
CA ALA A 382 9.60 30.33 -6.83
C ALA A 382 8.18 30.44 -6.21
N LEU A 383 7.99 29.94 -5.00
CA LEU A 383 6.71 30.03 -4.32
C LEU A 383 6.38 31.45 -3.86
N LEU A 384 7.34 32.18 -3.30
CA LEU A 384 7.15 33.58 -2.88
C LEU A 384 6.66 34.46 -4.03
N GLU A 385 7.23 34.30 -5.24
CA GLU A 385 6.75 34.99 -6.44
C GLU A 385 5.29 34.73 -6.75
N GLN A 386 4.83 33.46 -6.59
CA GLN A 386 3.43 33.09 -6.84
C GLN A 386 2.48 33.64 -5.78
N ILE A 387 2.92 33.69 -4.51
CA ILE A 387 2.14 34.27 -3.42
C ILE A 387 2.00 35.78 -3.60
N GLU A 388 3.07 36.47 -3.97
CA GLU A 388 3.06 37.91 -4.24
C GLU A 388 2.13 38.29 -5.40
N ALA A 389 2.06 37.41 -6.41
CA ALA A 389 1.20 37.60 -7.58
C ALA A 389 -0.30 37.35 -7.32
N ASP A 390 -0.72 36.93 -6.10
CA ASP A 390 -2.10 36.66 -5.68
C ASP A 390 -2.87 35.70 -6.62
N ARG A 391 -2.21 34.66 -7.15
CA ARG A 391 -2.76 33.81 -8.21
C ARG A 391 -3.63 32.67 -7.72
N PHE A 392 -3.33 32.10 -6.55
CA PHE A 392 -3.91 30.84 -6.09
C PHE A 392 -4.76 30.98 -4.84
N ASP A 393 -5.81 30.17 -4.77
CA ASP A 393 -6.67 30.02 -3.59
C ASP A 393 -6.12 28.94 -2.66
N ALA A 394 -5.49 27.89 -3.23
CA ALA A 394 -4.90 26.77 -2.53
C ALA A 394 -3.45 26.56 -2.97
N ILE A 395 -2.56 26.26 -2.02
CA ILE A 395 -1.15 25.98 -2.27
C ILE A 395 -0.76 24.68 -1.57
N LEU A 396 -0.12 23.77 -2.30
CA LEU A 396 0.34 22.47 -1.80
C LEU A 396 1.85 22.39 -2.03
N LEU A 397 2.63 22.44 -0.96
CA LEU A 397 4.08 22.43 -0.96
C LEU A 397 4.62 21.24 -0.20
N ASN A 398 5.65 20.59 -0.74
CA ASN A 398 6.46 19.61 -0.03
C ASN A 398 7.92 20.06 0.00
N PHE A 399 8.52 20.04 1.20
CA PHE A 399 9.95 20.13 1.41
C PHE A 399 10.53 18.74 1.64
N ALA A 400 11.37 18.29 0.69
CA ALA A 400 11.92 16.94 0.66
C ALA A 400 13.02 16.68 1.70
N ASN A 401 13.64 17.74 2.20
CA ASN A 401 14.92 17.71 2.90
C ASN A 401 14.94 16.79 4.14
N PRO A 402 13.99 16.85 5.10
CA PRO A 402 14.08 16.04 6.31
C PRO A 402 14.10 14.53 5.99
N ASP A 403 13.29 14.10 5.01
CA ASP A 403 13.23 12.71 4.59
C ASP A 403 14.45 12.28 3.78
N MET A 404 14.75 13.01 2.71
CA MET A 404 15.79 12.62 1.77
C MET A 404 17.20 12.63 2.40
N VAL A 405 17.46 13.58 3.28
CA VAL A 405 18.73 13.62 4.04
C VAL A 405 18.70 12.63 5.20
N GLY A 406 17.54 12.45 5.84
CA GLY A 406 17.32 11.46 6.90
C GLY A 406 17.68 10.03 6.48
N HIS A 407 17.38 9.67 5.23
CA HIS A 407 17.76 8.37 4.65
C HIS A 407 19.27 8.09 4.61
N SER A 408 20.12 9.12 4.81
CA SER A 408 21.56 8.91 4.94
C SER A 408 21.96 8.28 6.28
N GLY A 409 21.11 8.34 7.30
CA GLY A 409 21.45 7.91 8.66
C GLY A 409 22.52 8.80 9.33
N MET A 410 22.67 10.05 8.87
CA MET A 410 23.67 11.00 9.32
C MET A 410 23.04 12.17 10.07
N LEU A 411 23.30 12.30 11.37
CA LEU A 411 22.64 13.27 12.25
C LEU A 411 22.92 14.72 11.82
N GLU A 412 24.18 15.12 11.67
CA GLU A 412 24.56 16.51 11.40
C GLU A 412 24.02 17.04 10.05
N PRO A 413 24.09 16.29 8.92
CA PRO A 413 23.47 16.72 7.67
C PRO A 413 21.94 16.86 7.80
N THR A 414 21.29 15.97 8.54
CA THR A 414 19.84 16.02 8.72
C THR A 414 19.41 17.21 9.59
N ILE A 415 20.18 17.53 10.63
CA ILE A 415 20.00 18.78 11.40
C ILE A 415 20.08 19.98 10.46
N LYS A 416 21.10 20.05 9.60
CA LYS A 416 21.27 21.15 8.64
C LYS A 416 20.11 21.25 7.65
N ALA A 417 19.60 20.11 7.20
CA ALA A 417 18.42 20.05 6.32
C ALA A 417 17.19 20.67 6.99
N ILE A 418 16.93 20.33 8.26
CA ILE A 418 15.79 20.88 9.02
C ILE A 418 15.95 22.38 9.26
N GLU A 419 17.15 22.84 9.65
CA GLU A 419 17.43 24.27 9.83
C GLU A 419 17.21 25.09 8.56
N THR A 420 17.58 24.54 7.40
CA THR A 420 17.34 25.15 6.09
C THR A 420 15.84 25.26 5.79
N VAL A 421 15.10 24.17 6.03
CA VAL A 421 13.65 24.17 5.83
C VAL A 421 12.95 25.13 6.79
N ASP A 422 13.41 25.25 8.02
CA ASP A 422 12.85 26.23 8.99
C ASP A 422 13.01 27.68 8.51
N GLU A 423 14.17 28.04 7.95
CA GLU A 423 14.37 29.37 7.35
C GLU A 423 13.39 29.63 6.21
N CYS A 424 13.24 28.66 5.31
CA CYS A 424 12.32 28.71 4.18
C CYS A 424 10.86 28.82 4.63
N LEU A 425 10.48 27.99 5.62
CA LEU A 425 9.17 27.98 6.24
C LEU A 425 8.80 29.36 6.79
N GLY A 426 9.74 30.01 7.52
CA GLY A 426 9.54 31.35 8.05
C GLY A 426 9.15 32.36 6.99
N LYS A 427 9.87 32.40 5.87
CA LYS A 427 9.61 33.35 4.77
C LYS A 427 8.22 33.13 4.15
N ILE A 428 7.83 31.86 3.91
CA ILE A 428 6.58 31.51 3.24
C ILE A 428 5.38 31.79 4.18
N VAL A 429 5.43 31.28 5.41
CA VAL A 429 4.31 31.40 6.36
C VAL A 429 4.04 32.83 6.71
N ASP A 430 5.09 33.63 7.03
CA ASP A 430 4.92 35.04 7.39
C ASP A 430 4.33 35.86 6.23
N LEU A 431 4.72 35.57 4.97
CA LEU A 431 4.13 36.24 3.80
C LEU A 431 2.64 35.86 3.62
N ILE A 432 2.27 34.57 3.71
CA ILE A 432 0.88 34.13 3.56
C ILE A 432 0.01 34.74 4.65
N VAL A 433 0.45 34.71 5.91
CA VAL A 433 -0.28 35.27 7.05
C VAL A 433 -0.42 36.78 6.90
N SER A 434 0.60 37.50 6.44
CA SER A 434 0.53 38.94 6.20
C SER A 434 -0.51 39.34 5.15
N LYS A 435 -0.81 38.44 4.21
CA LYS A 435 -1.88 38.59 3.21
C LYS A 435 -3.27 38.12 3.69
N GLY A 436 -3.39 37.73 4.96
CA GLY A 436 -4.62 37.22 5.56
C GLY A 436 -4.93 35.76 5.21
N GLY A 437 -3.97 35.03 4.62
CA GLY A 437 -4.07 33.63 4.36
C GLY A 437 -3.88 32.74 5.60
N THR A 438 -4.09 31.45 5.45
CA THR A 438 -3.92 30.46 6.51
C THR A 438 -2.98 29.34 6.03
N VAL A 439 -2.09 28.88 6.89
CA VAL A 439 -1.17 27.80 6.61
C VAL A 439 -1.44 26.61 7.53
N ILE A 440 -1.47 25.41 6.94
CA ILE A 440 -1.39 24.14 7.64
C ILE A 440 0.05 23.63 7.47
N ILE A 441 0.79 23.50 8.56
CA ILE A 441 2.15 22.94 8.57
C ILE A 441 2.04 21.53 9.12
N THR A 442 2.56 20.53 8.40
CA THR A 442 2.50 19.12 8.81
C THR A 442 3.66 18.32 8.22
N ALA A 443 3.65 17.02 8.42
CA ALA A 443 4.47 16.04 7.72
C ALA A 443 3.60 14.86 7.29
N ASP A 444 4.14 13.98 6.48
CA ASP A 444 3.46 12.81 5.94
C ASP A 444 3.86 11.49 6.60
N HIS A 445 5.03 11.43 7.21
CA HIS A 445 5.56 10.34 8.05
C HIS A 445 6.76 10.84 8.86
N GLY A 446 7.29 10.01 9.74
CA GLY A 446 8.56 10.27 10.45
C GLY A 446 9.75 9.61 9.74
N ASN A 447 10.91 10.25 9.87
CA ASN A 447 12.23 9.79 9.43
C ASN A 447 13.32 10.55 10.22
N ALA A 448 13.36 11.87 10.09
CA ALA A 448 14.39 12.74 10.68
C ALA A 448 14.37 12.79 12.23
N ASP A 449 13.31 12.29 12.83
CA ASP A 449 13.15 12.13 14.29
C ASP A 449 13.97 10.94 14.84
N GLU A 450 14.48 10.05 13.98
CA GLU A 450 15.36 8.95 14.37
C GLU A 450 16.29 8.57 13.21
N VAL A 451 17.41 9.27 13.06
CA VAL A 451 18.44 8.98 12.04
C VAL A 451 19.60 8.18 12.58
N VAL A 452 19.66 8.01 13.90
CA VAL A 452 20.62 7.13 14.60
C VAL A 452 19.85 6.41 15.70
N THR A 453 20.07 5.09 15.83
CA THR A 453 19.43 4.28 16.88
C THR A 453 20.03 4.59 18.27
N LEU A 454 19.38 4.14 19.33
CA LEU A 454 19.91 4.27 20.70
C LEU A 454 21.24 3.54 20.90
N GLU A 455 21.53 2.53 20.08
CA GLU A 455 22.80 1.80 20.08
C GLU A 455 23.90 2.52 19.29
N GLY A 456 23.57 3.61 18.59
CA GLY A 456 24.49 4.43 17.80
C GLY A 456 24.64 3.98 16.34
N ASP A 457 23.81 3.07 15.86
CA ASP A 457 23.82 2.62 14.47
C ASP A 457 23.03 3.58 13.56
N PRO A 458 23.43 3.78 12.30
CA PRO A 458 22.66 4.57 11.34
C PRO A 458 21.25 3.99 11.13
N MET A 459 20.22 4.84 11.27
CA MET A 459 18.83 4.51 10.97
C MET A 459 18.43 5.19 9.68
N THR A 460 18.12 4.41 8.65
CA THR A 460 17.78 4.90 7.30
C THR A 460 16.33 4.64 6.92
N ALA A 461 15.57 4.00 7.80
CA ALA A 461 14.15 3.70 7.59
C ALA A 461 13.26 4.80 8.19
N HIS A 462 11.99 4.82 7.75
CA HIS A 462 10.98 5.68 8.37
C HIS A 462 10.65 5.23 9.78
N THR A 463 9.96 6.09 10.53
CA THR A 463 9.49 5.79 11.89
C THR A 463 7.97 5.62 11.94
N THR A 464 7.47 5.06 13.02
CA THR A 464 6.02 4.99 13.30
C THR A 464 5.54 6.16 14.19
N ASN A 465 6.43 7.11 14.47
CA ASN A 465 6.13 8.25 15.33
C ASN A 465 5.07 9.16 14.68
N PRO A 466 4.28 9.88 15.49
CA PRO A 466 3.31 10.83 14.99
C PRO A 466 4.02 12.01 14.29
N VAL A 467 3.24 12.74 13.50
CA VAL A 467 3.71 13.95 12.81
C VAL A 467 3.00 15.19 13.37
N PRO A 468 3.61 16.39 13.30
CA PRO A 468 2.99 17.61 13.78
C PRO A 468 1.87 18.09 12.87
N VAL A 469 0.93 18.85 13.42
CA VAL A 469 0.04 19.73 12.66
C VAL A 469 -0.12 21.05 13.38
N ILE A 470 0.13 22.16 12.65
CA ILE A 470 -0.05 23.54 13.12
C ILE A 470 -0.96 24.24 12.13
N ILE A 471 -1.94 25.03 12.61
CA ILE A 471 -2.81 25.84 11.74
C ILE A 471 -2.72 27.29 12.15
N THR A 472 -2.21 28.17 11.25
CA THR A 472 -1.98 29.59 11.53
C THR A 472 -3.27 30.41 11.55
N LYS A 473 -4.26 29.93 12.29
CA LYS A 473 -5.56 30.59 12.48
C LYS A 473 -5.84 30.77 13.97
N ASN A 474 -6.00 32.01 14.37
CA ASN A 474 -6.35 32.33 15.78
C ASN A 474 -7.82 31.98 16.07
N GLN A 475 -8.14 31.79 17.34
CA GLN A 475 -9.50 31.56 17.87
C GLN A 475 -10.16 30.27 17.39
N VAL A 476 -9.35 29.27 17.03
CA VAL A 476 -9.79 27.90 16.78
C VAL A 476 -9.05 26.96 17.72
N THR A 477 -9.62 25.78 17.96
CA THR A 477 -8.95 24.68 18.65
C THR A 477 -8.86 23.49 17.71
N LEU A 478 -7.86 22.64 17.90
CA LEU A 478 -7.72 21.41 17.12
C LEU A 478 -8.14 20.21 17.95
N ARG A 479 -8.88 19.30 17.34
CA ARG A 479 -9.16 18.00 17.95
C ARG A 479 -7.89 17.15 18.02
N THR A 480 -7.81 16.29 19.00
CA THR A 480 -6.78 15.28 19.14
C THR A 480 -7.13 13.99 18.36
N GLY A 481 -6.15 13.11 18.17
CA GLY A 481 -6.36 11.82 17.48
C GLY A 481 -6.64 11.96 15.99
N GLY A 482 -6.12 13.02 15.34
CA GLY A 482 -6.21 13.22 13.91
C GLY A 482 -5.33 12.24 13.11
N ILE A 483 -5.65 12.08 11.84
CA ILE A 483 -4.93 11.28 10.85
C ILE A 483 -4.64 12.10 9.60
N LEU A 484 -3.76 11.63 8.73
CA LEU A 484 -3.43 12.34 7.48
C LEU A 484 -4.65 12.59 6.58
N GLY A 485 -5.61 11.65 6.55
CA GLY A 485 -6.87 11.80 5.81
C GLY A 485 -7.78 12.94 6.29
N ASP A 486 -7.47 13.59 7.41
CA ASP A 486 -8.21 14.73 7.94
C ASP A 486 -7.75 16.08 7.36
N LEU A 487 -6.59 16.11 6.71
CA LEU A 487 -5.98 17.34 6.19
C LEU A 487 -6.77 17.96 5.03
N ALA A 488 -7.23 17.17 4.05
CA ALA A 488 -8.06 17.71 2.97
C ALA A 488 -9.40 18.24 3.48
N PRO A 489 -10.17 17.52 4.32
CA PRO A 489 -11.36 18.08 4.97
C PRO A 489 -11.09 19.39 5.73
N THR A 490 -9.95 19.48 6.41
CA THR A 490 -9.56 20.72 7.14
C THR A 490 -9.26 21.87 6.17
N MET A 491 -8.55 21.59 5.08
CA MET A 491 -8.25 22.60 4.07
C MET A 491 -9.53 23.12 3.39
N LEU A 492 -10.47 22.21 3.07
CA LEU A 492 -11.78 22.60 2.51
C LEU A 492 -12.61 23.44 3.49
N ASP A 493 -12.61 23.09 4.79
CA ASP A 493 -13.30 23.86 5.83
C ASP A 493 -12.71 25.27 5.95
N LEU A 494 -11.39 25.43 5.87
CA LEU A 494 -10.72 26.73 5.87
C LEU A 494 -11.04 27.56 4.63
N LEU A 495 -11.27 26.92 3.48
CA LEU A 495 -11.68 27.56 2.22
C LEU A 495 -13.18 27.82 2.12
N GLY A 496 -13.98 27.34 3.11
CA GLY A 496 -15.44 27.46 3.08
C GLY A 496 -16.09 26.56 2.02
N VAL A 497 -15.46 25.47 1.65
CA VAL A 497 -15.94 24.49 0.68
C VAL A 497 -16.53 23.28 1.41
N GLU A 498 -17.70 22.83 0.97
CA GLU A 498 -18.35 21.64 1.53
C GLU A 498 -17.53 20.37 1.19
N LYS A 499 -17.29 19.55 2.18
CA LYS A 499 -16.59 18.28 2.05
C LYS A 499 -17.48 17.24 1.35
N PRO A 500 -17.01 16.55 0.27
CA PRO A 500 -17.78 15.49 -0.37
C PRO A 500 -17.93 14.27 0.55
N VAL A 501 -18.96 13.46 0.30
CA VAL A 501 -19.28 12.28 1.12
C VAL A 501 -18.19 11.20 1.09
N GLU A 502 -17.45 11.10 0.00
CA GLU A 502 -16.33 10.18 -0.19
C GLU A 502 -15.16 10.47 0.75
N MET A 503 -14.98 11.71 1.16
CA MET A 503 -14.00 12.07 2.18
C MET A 503 -14.53 11.68 3.56
N THR A 504 -14.12 10.54 4.09
CA THR A 504 -14.51 10.07 5.42
C THR A 504 -13.72 10.75 6.55
N GLY A 505 -12.60 11.40 6.22
CA GLY A 505 -11.85 12.26 7.15
C GLY A 505 -12.70 13.40 7.70
N LYS A 506 -12.26 13.96 8.79
CA LYS A 506 -12.99 15.03 9.52
C LYS A 506 -12.10 16.25 9.68
N SER A 507 -12.64 17.45 9.52
CA SER A 507 -11.88 18.66 9.82
C SER A 507 -11.25 18.57 11.22
N LEU A 508 -10.00 19.01 11.32
CA LEU A 508 -9.27 19.10 12.58
C LEU A 508 -9.78 20.28 13.44
N LEU A 509 -10.48 21.23 12.84
CA LEU A 509 -11.01 22.38 13.55
C LEU A 509 -12.16 21.94 14.46
N SER A 510 -12.03 22.22 15.77
CA SER A 510 -13.11 22.11 16.74
C SER A 510 -13.90 23.40 16.74
N LYS A 511 -15.21 23.29 16.59
CA LYS A 511 -16.13 24.42 16.70
C LYS A 511 -16.45 24.74 18.16
#